data_db69426863bdfeb1e05117cd2243111e
#
_entry.id   db69426863bdfeb1e05117cd2243111e
#
_cell.length_a   1.000
_cell.length_b   1.000
_cell.length_c   1.000
_cell.angle_alpha   90.00
_cell.angle_beta   90.00
_cell.angle_gamma   90.00
#
_symmetry.space_group_name_H-M   'P 1'
#
loop_
_entity.id
_entity.type
_entity.pdbx_description
1 polymer ?
#
loop_
_entity_poly.entity_id
_entity_poly.type
_entity_poly.pdbx_seq_one_letter_code
_entity_poly.pdbx_strand_id
1 'polypeptide(L)'
;MIKTKIIVGAVAAIMAVNTYQEHTLYSLSTIVTDLDRERDIVTVEELDGSNVWTFYGVEDWEINDICSLTMFNNNTPKIYDDIIIGTTYSGNLEMIMNEW
;
A
#
# COMPACT_ATOMS: atom_id res chain seq x y z
N MET A 1 11.31 -1.42 14.66
CA MET A 1 9.89 -1.17 14.98
C MET A 1 9.03 -1.45 13.76
N ILE A 2 7.99 -2.20 13.91
CA ILE A 2 7.12 -2.55 12.78
C ILE A 2 5.91 -1.63 12.77
N LYS A 3 5.68 -0.98 11.65
CA LYS A 3 4.48 -0.17 11.42
C LYS A 3 3.54 -0.97 10.53
N THR A 4 2.31 -1.13 10.96
CA THR A 4 1.29 -1.82 10.17
C THR A 4 0.02 -0.99 10.16
N LYS A 5 -0.52 -0.80 8.98
CA LYS A 5 -1.77 -0.09 8.80
C LYS A 5 -2.69 -0.91 7.91
N ILE A 6 -3.90 -1.17 8.39
CA ILE A 6 -4.90 -1.94 7.68
C ILE A 6 -6.19 -1.12 7.59
N ILE A 7 -6.77 -1.08 6.41
CA ILE A 7 -8.04 -0.42 6.18
C ILE A 7 -9.15 -1.43 6.51
N VAL A 8 -9.57 -1.44 7.77
CA VAL A 8 -10.41 -2.51 8.32
C VAL A 8 -11.77 -2.63 7.62
N GLY A 9 -12.40 -1.52 7.32
CA GLY A 9 -13.70 -1.54 6.65
C GLY A 9 -13.64 -2.18 5.27
N ALA A 10 -12.58 -1.89 4.52
CA ALA A 10 -12.37 -2.49 3.21
C ALA A 10 -12.05 -3.97 3.32
N VAL A 11 -11.28 -4.36 4.33
CA VAL A 11 -10.92 -5.77 4.56
C VAL A 11 -12.18 -6.61 4.80
N ALA A 12 -13.11 -6.13 5.60
CA ALA A 12 -14.35 -6.85 5.87
C ALA A 12 -15.16 -7.09 4.60
N ALA A 13 -15.26 -6.09 3.74
CA ALA A 13 -15.96 -6.23 2.46
C ALA A 13 -15.25 -7.22 1.52
N ILE A 14 -13.90 -7.16 1.50
CA ILE A 14 -13.10 -8.04 0.66
C ILE A 14 -13.19 -9.49 1.09
N MET A 15 -13.27 -9.76 2.37
CA MET A 15 -13.40 -11.13 2.85
C MET A 15 -14.66 -11.81 2.30
N ALA A 16 -15.75 -11.08 2.15
CA ALA A 16 -16.96 -11.62 1.54
C ALA A 16 -16.75 -11.95 0.07
N VAL A 17 -16.04 -11.09 -0.65
CA VAL A 17 -15.71 -11.31 -2.07
C VAL A 17 -14.72 -12.45 -2.22
N ASN A 18 -13.72 -12.50 -1.35
CA ASN A 18 -12.65 -13.49 -1.41
C ASN A 18 -13.16 -14.93 -1.30
N THR A 19 -14.30 -15.15 -0.69
CA THR A 19 -14.94 -16.47 -0.67
C THR A 19 -15.21 -16.99 -2.08
N TYR A 20 -15.35 -16.11 -3.04
CA TYR A 20 -15.66 -16.47 -4.43
C TYR A 20 -14.49 -16.32 -5.36
N GLN A 21 -13.55 -15.42 -5.05
CA GLN A 21 -12.49 -15.03 -5.99
C GLN A 21 -11.18 -14.77 -5.27
N GLU A 22 -10.54 -15.81 -4.77
CA GLU A 22 -9.27 -15.71 -4.05
C GLU A 22 -8.18 -15.00 -4.88
N HIS A 23 -8.21 -15.19 -6.19
CA HIS A 23 -7.23 -14.62 -7.10
C HIS A 23 -7.36 -13.11 -7.30
N THR A 24 -8.39 -12.49 -6.70
CA THR A 24 -8.58 -11.04 -6.83
C THR A 24 -7.70 -10.22 -5.91
N LEU A 25 -7.04 -10.85 -4.95
CA LEU A 25 -6.11 -10.16 -4.05
C LEU A 25 -4.68 -10.34 -4.54
N TYR A 26 -3.90 -9.27 -4.47
CA TYR A 26 -2.49 -9.32 -4.80
C TYR A 26 -1.73 -8.26 -4.02
N SER A 27 -0.40 -8.36 -4.00
CA SER A 27 0.46 -7.44 -3.26
C SER A 27 1.35 -6.66 -4.22
N LEU A 28 1.61 -5.41 -3.86
CA LEU A 28 2.56 -4.55 -4.57
C LEU A 28 3.59 -4.03 -3.58
N SER A 29 4.85 -4.00 -3.98
CA SER A 29 5.92 -3.39 -3.19
C SER A 29 6.13 -1.97 -3.67
N THR A 30 6.07 -1.02 -2.73
CA THR A 30 6.15 0.41 -3.03
C THR A 30 7.08 1.12 -2.05
N ILE A 31 7.45 2.35 -2.40
CA ILE A 31 8.24 3.22 -1.54
C ILE A 31 7.51 4.55 -1.36
N VAL A 32 7.51 5.07 -0.14
CA VAL A 32 6.90 6.37 0.16
C VAL A 32 7.74 7.48 -0.45
N THR A 33 7.13 8.26 -1.34
CA THR A 33 7.81 9.35 -2.04
C THR A 33 7.37 10.74 -1.60
N ASP A 34 6.16 10.86 -1.01
CA ASP A 34 5.66 12.15 -0.56
C ASP A 34 4.67 11.98 0.59
N LEU A 35 4.65 12.95 1.47
CA LEU A 35 3.73 13.03 2.62
C LEU A 35 3.09 14.40 2.64
N ASP A 36 1.80 14.47 2.33
CA ASP A 36 1.01 15.69 2.41
C ASP A 36 0.28 15.73 3.76
N ARG A 37 0.86 16.43 4.73
CA ARG A 37 0.33 16.44 6.09
C ARG A 37 -0.96 17.25 6.22
N GLU A 38 -1.18 18.20 5.34
CA GLU A 38 -2.41 19.01 5.37
C GLU A 38 -3.62 18.17 4.93
N ARG A 39 -3.43 17.31 3.95
CA ARG A 39 -4.49 16.47 3.41
C ARG A 39 -4.47 15.06 3.96
N ASP A 40 -3.49 14.72 4.77
CA ASP A 40 -3.28 13.38 5.31
C ASP A 40 -3.07 12.34 4.20
N ILE A 41 -2.36 12.71 3.14
CA ILE A 41 -2.14 11.84 1.99
C ILE A 41 -0.70 11.34 1.93
N VAL A 42 -0.56 10.03 1.87
CA VAL A 42 0.71 9.35 1.60
C VAL A 42 0.75 8.99 0.13
N THR A 43 1.82 9.37 -0.54
CA THR A 43 2.07 8.97 -1.93
C THR A 43 3.16 7.93 -1.97
N VAL A 44 2.90 6.82 -2.64
CA VAL A 44 3.86 5.73 -2.82
C VAL A 44 4.01 5.42 -4.30
N GLU A 45 5.19 4.97 -4.67
CA GLU A 45 5.51 4.57 -6.03
C GLU A 45 5.94 3.11 -6.02
N GLU A 46 5.45 2.31 -6.97
CA GLU A 46 5.91 0.93 -7.11
C GLU A 46 7.40 0.91 -7.34
N LEU A 47 8.09 -0.09 -6.79
CA LEU A 47 9.55 -0.15 -6.84
C LEU A 47 10.10 -0.22 -8.27
N ASP A 48 9.32 -0.72 -9.20
CA ASP A 48 9.69 -0.75 -10.63
C ASP A 48 9.36 0.55 -11.36
N GLY A 49 8.77 1.53 -10.66
CA GLY A 49 8.41 2.83 -11.22
C GLY A 49 7.16 2.84 -12.07
N SER A 50 6.40 1.76 -12.10
CA SER A 50 5.27 1.63 -13.04
C SER A 50 4.04 2.44 -12.65
N ASN A 51 3.69 2.48 -11.36
CA ASN A 51 2.47 3.15 -10.89
C ASN A 51 2.70 3.91 -9.60
N VAL A 52 1.87 4.92 -9.39
CA VAL A 52 1.84 5.73 -8.17
C VAL A 52 0.48 5.54 -7.51
N TRP A 53 0.50 5.38 -6.20
CA TRP A 53 -0.70 5.16 -5.41
C TRP A 53 -0.75 6.14 -4.25
N THR A 54 -1.95 6.43 -3.76
CA THR A 54 -2.13 7.31 -2.59
C THR A 54 -3.08 6.67 -1.60
N PHE A 55 -2.86 6.97 -0.31
CA PHE A 55 -3.75 6.55 0.77
C PHE A 55 -3.61 7.52 1.93
N TYR A 56 -4.51 7.43 2.91
CA TYR A 56 -4.50 8.30 4.07
C TYR A 56 -3.67 7.73 5.20
N GLY A 57 -3.12 8.61 6.06
CA GLY A 57 -2.45 8.19 7.28
C GLY A 57 -0.97 8.58 7.35
N VAL A 58 -0.64 9.84 7.05
CA VAL A 58 0.77 10.32 7.02
C VAL A 58 1.50 10.12 8.33
N GLU A 59 0.79 10.06 9.47
CA GLU A 59 1.42 9.91 10.79
C GLU A 59 2.18 8.61 10.96
N ASP A 60 1.81 7.58 10.21
CA ASP A 60 2.42 6.25 10.32
C ASP A 60 3.61 6.06 9.39
N TRP A 61 3.92 7.03 8.54
CA TRP A 61 4.86 6.84 7.45
C TRP A 61 5.93 7.91 7.40
N GLU A 62 7.08 7.54 6.84
CA GLU A 62 8.20 8.44 6.57
C GLU A 62 8.65 8.26 5.13
N ILE A 63 9.29 9.29 4.58
CA ILE A 63 9.87 9.23 3.24
C ILE A 63 10.86 8.06 3.19
N ASN A 64 10.86 7.32 2.10
CA ASN A 64 11.68 6.13 1.86
C ASN A 64 11.25 4.90 2.66
N ASP A 65 10.13 4.94 3.36
CA ASP A 65 9.54 3.72 3.92
C ASP A 65 9.11 2.80 2.78
N ILE A 66 9.40 1.52 2.93
CA ILE A 66 8.93 0.49 2.02
C ILE A 66 7.56 0.05 2.51
N CYS A 67 6.58 0.13 1.63
CA CYS A 67 5.19 -0.18 1.92
C CYS A 67 4.71 -1.31 1.01
N SER A 68 4.23 -2.38 1.61
CA SER A 68 3.54 -3.43 0.86
C SER A 68 2.06 -3.09 0.81
N LEU A 69 1.52 -2.90 -0.38
CA LEU A 69 0.09 -2.70 -0.57
C LEU A 69 -0.60 -4.02 -0.80
N THR A 70 -1.70 -4.24 -0.12
CA THR A 70 -2.61 -5.34 -0.44
C THR A 70 -3.72 -4.76 -1.30
N MET A 71 -3.86 -5.29 -2.50
CA MET A 71 -4.73 -4.74 -3.53
C MET A 71 -5.88 -5.68 -3.83
N PHE A 72 -7.01 -5.10 -4.15
CA PHE A 72 -8.16 -5.82 -4.66
C PHE A 72 -8.37 -5.48 -6.13
N ASN A 73 -8.34 -6.51 -6.98
CA ASN A 73 -8.62 -6.36 -8.39
C ASN A 73 -10.13 -6.20 -8.58
N ASN A 74 -10.53 -5.09 -9.19
CA ASN A 74 -11.94 -4.75 -9.37
C ASN A 74 -12.55 -5.41 -10.62
N ASN A 75 -12.03 -6.57 -11.02
CA ASN A 75 -12.49 -7.35 -12.17
C ASN A 75 -12.39 -6.62 -13.51
N THR A 76 -11.48 -5.65 -13.61
CA THR A 76 -11.18 -4.98 -14.86
C THR A 76 -9.75 -5.28 -15.27
N PRO A 77 -9.41 -5.18 -16.55
CA PRO A 77 -8.01 -5.34 -16.99
C PRO A 77 -7.14 -4.14 -16.63
N LYS A 78 -7.73 -3.09 -16.05
CA LYS A 78 -7.03 -1.84 -15.74
C LYS A 78 -6.60 -1.81 -14.29
N ILE A 79 -5.28 -1.71 -14.06
CA ILE A 79 -4.74 -1.69 -12.71
C ILE A 79 -5.19 -0.48 -11.88
N TYR A 80 -5.40 0.66 -12.52
CA TYR A 80 -5.78 1.87 -11.80
C TYR A 80 -7.19 1.83 -11.21
N ASP A 81 -8.02 0.86 -11.60
CA ASP A 81 -9.33 0.65 -11.00
C ASP A 81 -9.24 -0.21 -9.74
N ASP A 82 -8.06 -0.75 -9.44
CA ASP A 82 -7.88 -1.60 -8.28
C ASP A 82 -7.87 -0.78 -7.00
N ILE A 83 -8.21 -1.43 -5.90
CA ILE A 83 -8.42 -0.76 -4.62
C ILE A 83 -7.37 -1.21 -3.61
N ILE A 84 -6.77 -0.25 -2.90
CA ILE A 84 -5.88 -0.54 -1.77
C ILE A 84 -6.75 -0.94 -0.58
N ILE A 85 -6.56 -2.15 -0.07
CA ILE A 85 -7.29 -2.63 1.10
C ILE A 85 -6.41 -2.77 2.33
N GLY A 86 -5.12 -2.67 2.19
CA GLY A 86 -4.20 -2.73 3.31
C GLY A 86 -2.83 -2.20 2.95
N THR A 87 -2.13 -1.73 3.98
CA THR A 87 -0.77 -1.24 3.85
C THR A 87 0.06 -1.82 4.99
N THR A 88 1.27 -2.28 4.69
CA THR A 88 2.16 -2.89 5.68
C THR A 88 3.55 -2.31 5.54
N TYR A 89 4.10 -1.84 6.66
CA TYR A 89 5.47 -1.36 6.70
C TYR A 89 6.45 -2.52 6.52
N SER A 90 7.38 -2.38 5.60
CA SER A 90 8.36 -3.42 5.27
C SER A 90 9.81 -2.97 5.49
N GLY A 91 10.03 -1.80 6.08
CA GLY A 91 11.34 -1.25 6.35
C GLY A 91 11.50 0.15 5.78
N ASN A 92 12.66 0.74 5.98
CA ASN A 92 12.99 2.04 5.41
C ASN A 92 14.26 1.89 4.59
N LEU A 93 14.25 2.42 3.38
CA LEU A 93 15.37 2.24 2.45
C LEU A 93 16.69 2.76 3.04
N GLU A 94 16.68 3.90 3.71
CA GLU A 94 17.89 4.44 4.34
C GLU A 94 18.44 3.52 5.43
N MET A 95 17.57 2.95 6.24
CA MET A 95 17.96 2.03 7.29
C MET A 95 18.53 0.74 6.71
N ILE A 96 17.91 0.23 5.66
CA ILE A 96 18.37 -0.99 4.99
C ILE A 96 19.76 -0.76 4.38
N MET A 97 19.95 0.36 3.72
CA MET A 97 21.23 0.68 3.08
C MET A 97 22.34 0.93 4.10
N ASN A 98 22.01 1.49 5.25
CA ASN A 98 22.99 1.75 6.31
C ASN A 98 23.47 0.50 7.03
N GLU A 99 22.77 -0.60 6.90
CA GLU A 99 23.17 -1.88 7.46
C GLU A 99 24.16 -2.65 6.59
N TRP A 100 24.35 -2.22 5.35
CA TRP A 100 25.28 -2.82 4.40
C TRP A 100 26.63 -2.10 4.44
#